data_8b6a36a87f5373d8e4dd2f09a9ec9915
#
_entry.id   8b6a36a87f5373d8e4dd2f09a9ec9915
#
_cell.length_a   1.000
_cell.length_b   1.000
_cell.length_c   1.000
_cell.angle_alpha   90.00
_cell.angle_beta   90.00
_cell.angle_gamma   90.00
#
_symmetry.space_group_name_H-M   'P 1'
#
loop_
_entity.id
_entity.type
_entity.pdbx_description
1 polymer ?
#
loop_
_entity_poly.entity_id
_entity_poly.type
_entity_poly.pdbx_seq_one_letter_code
_entity_poly.pdbx_strand_id
1 'polypeptide(L)'
;MYEAGQISFFEKGRVYPFSSENFFLYRLDDGGFMALSSKCTHLGCTVQYQAGQGGFECPCHASAFNKNGEVLSPPATRPLDYLPVKIEDQKVWVDTNTPIRRDQFDSSQIIYA
;
A
#
# COMPACT_ATOMS: atom_id res chain seq x y z
N MET A 1 -12.62 -10.09 -5.02
CA MET A 1 -11.31 -10.12 -4.32
C MET A 1 -10.23 -10.59 -5.27
N TYR A 2 -9.13 -9.89 -5.31
CA TYR A 2 -7.99 -10.26 -6.12
C TYR A 2 -7.02 -11.13 -5.31
N GLU A 3 -6.62 -12.29 -5.83
CA GLU A 3 -5.64 -13.14 -5.16
C GLU A 3 -4.24 -12.62 -5.44
N ALA A 4 -3.58 -12.06 -4.43
CA ALA A 4 -2.22 -11.54 -4.58
C ALA A 4 -1.18 -12.66 -4.59
N GLY A 5 -1.39 -13.72 -3.82
CA GLY A 5 -0.48 -14.85 -3.77
C GLY A 5 -0.47 -15.52 -2.42
N GLN A 6 0.39 -16.55 -2.27
CA GLN A 6 0.54 -17.26 -1.01
C GLN A 6 1.31 -16.41 0.00
N ILE A 7 0.97 -16.55 1.27
CA ILE A 7 1.64 -15.81 2.35
C ILE A 7 3.15 -16.01 2.29
N SER A 8 3.60 -17.23 2.06
CA SER A 8 5.03 -17.57 2.05
C SER A 8 5.81 -16.93 0.91
N PHE A 9 5.12 -16.43 -0.12
CA PHE A 9 5.76 -15.74 -1.24
C PHE A 9 6.29 -14.36 -0.83
N PHE A 10 5.66 -13.72 0.15
CA PHE A 10 5.97 -12.34 0.50
C PHE A 10 6.95 -12.28 1.66
N GLU A 11 8.09 -11.61 1.47
CA GLU A 11 9.11 -11.42 2.49
C GLU A 11 8.76 -10.24 3.40
N LYS A 12 9.06 -10.38 4.69
CA LYS A 12 8.83 -9.32 5.66
C LYS A 12 9.65 -8.07 5.31
N GLY A 13 9.06 -6.91 5.50
CA GLY A 13 9.70 -5.63 5.25
C GLY A 13 9.75 -5.22 3.78
N ARG A 14 9.07 -5.93 2.88
CA ARG A 14 9.11 -5.63 1.45
C ARG A 14 7.78 -5.12 0.92
N VAL A 15 7.88 -4.27 -0.10
CA VAL A 15 6.74 -3.74 -0.85
C VAL A 15 6.71 -4.42 -2.22
N TYR A 16 5.54 -4.91 -2.61
CA TYR A 16 5.34 -5.62 -3.88
C TYR A 16 4.36 -4.85 -4.74
N PRO A 17 4.78 -4.36 -5.93
CA PRO A 17 3.88 -3.66 -6.82
C PRO A 17 2.96 -4.62 -7.58
N PHE A 18 1.68 -4.26 -7.65
CA PHE A 18 0.69 -4.94 -8.48
C PHE A 18 0.14 -3.90 -9.47
N SER A 19 0.98 -3.54 -10.42
CA SER A 19 0.74 -2.39 -11.30
C SER A 19 -0.53 -2.51 -12.13
N SER A 20 -0.86 -3.73 -12.60
CA SER A 20 -2.08 -3.95 -13.38
C SER A 20 -3.35 -3.78 -12.55
N GLU A 21 -3.24 -3.88 -11.22
CA GLU A 21 -4.36 -3.76 -10.29
C GLU A 21 -4.31 -2.49 -9.46
N ASN A 22 -3.34 -1.61 -9.75
CA ASN A 22 -3.21 -0.28 -9.16
C ASN A 22 -3.07 -0.29 -7.63
N PHE A 23 -2.29 -1.24 -7.10
CA PHE A 23 -1.99 -1.23 -5.67
C PHE A 23 -0.59 -1.77 -5.39
N PHE A 24 -0.13 -1.53 -4.15
CA PHE A 24 1.08 -2.11 -3.59
C PHE A 24 0.69 -2.96 -2.38
N LEU A 25 1.30 -4.14 -2.25
CA LEU A 25 1.16 -4.95 -1.06
C LEU A 25 2.43 -4.82 -0.23
N TYR A 26 2.28 -4.33 1.00
CA TYR A 26 3.40 -4.19 1.92
C TYR A 26 3.29 -5.25 3.00
N ARG A 27 4.31 -6.11 3.12
CA ARG A 27 4.43 -7.00 4.26
C ARG A 27 5.33 -6.35 5.29
N LEU A 28 4.76 -5.96 6.42
CA LEU A 28 5.48 -5.26 7.48
C LEU A 28 6.54 -6.15 8.10
N ASP A 29 7.50 -5.55 8.83
CA ASP A 29 8.58 -6.28 9.48
C ASP A 29 8.09 -7.30 10.49
N ASP A 30 6.93 -7.07 11.10
CA ASP A 30 6.31 -7.99 12.05
C ASP A 30 5.47 -9.09 11.39
N GLY A 31 5.41 -9.10 10.06
CA GLY A 31 4.69 -10.11 9.30
C GLY A 31 3.27 -9.73 8.89
N GLY A 32 2.76 -8.58 9.31
CA GLY A 32 1.44 -8.11 8.91
C GLY A 32 1.39 -7.68 7.45
N PHE A 33 0.18 -7.55 6.90
CA PHE A 33 -0.03 -7.13 5.51
C PHE A 33 -0.87 -5.88 5.45
N MET A 34 -0.54 -4.99 4.51
CA MET A 34 -1.33 -3.81 4.22
C MET A 34 -1.27 -3.55 2.72
N ALA A 35 -2.42 -3.28 2.10
CA ALA A 35 -2.49 -2.95 0.68
C ALA A 35 -2.76 -1.46 0.54
N LEU A 36 -1.99 -0.79 -0.31
CA LEU A 36 -2.10 0.64 -0.54
C LEU A 36 -2.45 0.92 -1.99
N SER A 37 -3.41 1.83 -2.20
CA SER A 37 -3.72 2.30 -3.55
C SER A 37 -2.50 3.01 -4.14
N SER A 38 -2.20 2.75 -5.42
CA SER A 38 -1.11 3.44 -6.10
C SER A 38 -1.51 4.84 -6.58
N LYS A 39 -2.73 5.28 -6.31
CA LYS A 39 -3.21 6.59 -6.75
C LYS A 39 -2.83 7.66 -5.73
N CYS A 40 -2.07 8.68 -6.19
CA CYS A 40 -1.67 9.80 -5.35
C CYS A 40 -2.91 10.56 -4.85
N THR A 41 -2.93 10.90 -3.57
CA THR A 41 -4.07 11.57 -2.95
C THR A 41 -4.19 13.06 -3.31
N HIS A 42 -3.17 13.63 -3.97
CA HIS A 42 -3.23 15.01 -4.42
C HIS A 42 -4.08 15.15 -5.69
N LEU A 43 -3.62 14.58 -6.83
CA LEU A 43 -4.32 14.70 -8.11
C LEU A 43 -4.55 13.36 -8.83
N GLY A 44 -4.38 12.25 -8.13
CA GLY A 44 -4.68 10.93 -8.68
C GLY A 44 -3.63 10.36 -9.62
N CYS A 45 -2.43 10.94 -9.70
CA CYS A 45 -1.32 10.35 -10.46
C CYS A 45 -0.86 9.06 -9.78
N THR A 46 -0.31 8.14 -10.58
CA THR A 46 0.20 6.86 -10.04
C THR A 46 1.53 7.10 -9.33
N VAL A 47 1.60 6.74 -8.04
CA VAL A 47 2.85 6.82 -7.28
C VAL A 47 3.76 5.65 -7.66
N GLN A 48 5.06 5.83 -7.45
CA GLN A 48 6.08 4.81 -7.70
C GLN A 48 6.79 4.49 -6.40
N TYR A 49 7.09 3.19 -6.19
CA TYR A 49 7.86 2.79 -5.03
C TYR A 49 9.35 3.06 -5.27
N GLN A 50 9.97 3.77 -4.33
CA GLN A 50 11.40 4.12 -4.39
C GLN A 50 12.11 3.34 -3.29
N ALA A 51 12.60 2.14 -3.60
CA ALA A 51 13.21 1.25 -2.63
C ALA A 51 14.39 1.90 -1.90
N GLY A 52 15.21 2.68 -2.60
CA GLY A 52 16.35 3.37 -2.02
C GLY A 52 15.97 4.47 -1.03
N GLN A 53 14.73 4.95 -1.09
CA GLN A 53 14.21 5.99 -0.20
C GLN A 53 13.24 5.42 0.84
N GLY A 54 12.90 4.14 0.73
CA GLY A 54 12.01 3.49 1.69
C GLY A 54 10.57 3.98 1.64
N GLY A 55 10.06 4.36 0.46
CA GLY A 55 8.70 4.85 0.35
C GLY A 55 8.25 5.08 -1.07
N PHE A 56 7.19 5.88 -1.22
CA PHE A 56 6.58 6.16 -2.51
C PHE A 56 6.76 7.62 -2.89
N GLU A 57 6.85 7.89 -4.19
CA GLU A 57 6.93 9.24 -4.71
C GLU A 57 5.95 9.41 -5.87
N CYS A 58 5.25 10.55 -5.89
CA CYS A 58 4.37 10.90 -6.99
C CYS A 58 5.19 11.66 -8.05
N PRO A 59 5.28 11.15 -9.29
CA PRO A 59 6.11 11.81 -10.31
C PRO A 59 5.52 13.13 -10.81
N CYS A 60 4.22 13.38 -10.58
CA CYS A 60 3.58 14.60 -11.09
C CYS A 60 4.01 15.85 -10.34
N HIS A 61 4.06 15.80 -9.00
CA HIS A 61 4.33 16.98 -8.16
C HIS A 61 5.26 16.66 -6.99
N ALA A 62 5.94 15.51 -7.04
CA ALA A 62 6.93 15.10 -6.05
C ALA A 62 6.40 14.91 -4.63
N SER A 63 5.08 14.69 -4.45
CA SER A 63 4.56 14.24 -3.16
C SER A 63 5.23 12.94 -2.75
N ALA A 64 5.60 12.79 -1.48
CA ALA A 64 6.27 11.59 -1.00
C ALA A 64 5.51 10.97 0.17
N PHE A 65 5.58 9.63 0.25
CA PHE A 65 4.89 8.83 1.27
C PHE A 65 5.86 7.78 1.80
N ASN A 66 5.76 7.44 3.08
CA ASN A 66 6.54 6.33 3.64
C ASN A 66 5.89 4.98 3.28
N LYS A 67 6.47 3.87 3.76
CA LYS A 67 5.95 2.53 3.46
C LYS A 67 4.54 2.29 3.97
N ASN A 68 4.12 2.99 5.04
CA ASN A 68 2.76 2.93 5.54
C ASN A 68 1.80 3.81 4.73
N GLY A 69 2.30 4.51 3.73
CA GLY A 69 1.51 5.42 2.91
C GLY A 69 1.29 6.78 3.56
N GLU A 70 1.95 7.08 4.67
CA GLU A 70 1.83 8.38 5.33
C GLU A 70 2.59 9.45 4.55
N VAL A 71 2.06 10.68 4.55
CA VAL A 71 2.67 11.80 3.81
C VAL A 71 3.99 12.20 4.45
N LEU A 72 5.04 12.29 3.62
CA LEU A 72 6.33 12.84 4.01
C LEU A 72 6.56 14.23 3.43
N SER A 73 6.01 14.50 2.24
CA SER A 73 6.21 15.77 1.54
C SER A 73 4.97 16.19 0.80
N PRO A 74 4.66 17.53 0.82
CA PRO A 74 3.53 18.05 0.06
C PRO A 74 3.78 17.92 -1.46
N PRO A 75 2.77 18.15 -2.32
CA PRO A 75 1.47 18.77 -2.01
C PRO A 75 0.39 17.83 -1.48
N ALA A 76 0.60 16.51 -1.44
CA ALA A 76 -0.38 15.62 -0.82
C ALA A 76 -0.54 15.98 0.67
N THR A 77 -1.78 15.95 1.15
CA THR A 77 -2.11 16.34 2.53
C THR A 77 -2.70 15.20 3.35
N ARG A 78 -2.96 14.04 2.73
CA ARG A 78 -3.47 12.87 3.43
C ARG A 78 -2.79 11.60 2.94
N PRO A 79 -2.78 10.52 3.74
CA PRO A 79 -2.13 9.28 3.36
C PRO A 79 -2.75 8.67 2.11
N LEU A 80 -2.02 7.75 1.47
CA LEU A 80 -2.57 6.92 0.40
C LEU A 80 -3.75 6.13 0.96
N ASP A 81 -4.79 5.94 0.13
CA ASP A 81 -5.91 5.08 0.49
C ASP A 81 -5.40 3.65 0.69
N TYR A 82 -6.06 2.89 1.56
CA TYR A 82 -5.73 1.47 1.70
C TYR A 82 -6.87 0.62 1.13
N LEU A 83 -6.54 -0.63 0.84
CA LEU A 83 -7.50 -1.60 0.29
C LEU A 83 -7.71 -2.70 1.33
N PRO A 84 -8.95 -3.20 1.48
CA PRO A 84 -9.20 -4.32 2.40
C PRO A 84 -8.38 -5.55 2.03
N VAL A 85 -7.76 -6.17 3.02
CA VAL A 85 -6.98 -7.39 2.87
C VAL A 85 -7.64 -8.51 3.66
N LYS A 86 -7.66 -9.70 3.08
CA LYS A 86 -8.19 -10.90 3.73
C LYS A 86 -7.18 -12.02 3.59
N ILE A 87 -6.96 -12.77 4.68
CA ILE A 87 -6.11 -13.96 4.66
C ILE A 87 -7.03 -15.18 4.72
N GLU A 88 -6.92 -16.04 3.71
CA GLU A 88 -7.74 -17.26 3.64
C GLU A 88 -6.97 -18.31 2.86
N ASP A 89 -6.96 -19.56 3.36
CA ASP A 89 -6.29 -20.70 2.73
C ASP A 89 -4.80 -20.44 2.45
N GLN A 90 -4.11 -19.79 3.38
CA GLN A 90 -2.69 -19.45 3.27
C GLN A 90 -2.41 -18.46 2.13
N LYS A 91 -3.42 -17.74 1.67
CA LYS A 91 -3.31 -16.78 0.58
C LYS A 91 -3.74 -15.40 1.03
N VAL A 92 -3.16 -14.39 0.37
CA VAL A 92 -3.49 -12.98 0.59
C VAL A 92 -4.45 -12.54 -0.51
N TRP A 93 -5.60 -12.01 -0.11
CA TRP A 93 -6.63 -11.50 -1.01
C TRP A 93 -6.80 -10.00 -0.78
N VAL A 94 -6.97 -9.25 -1.86
CA VAL A 94 -7.11 -7.79 -1.80
C VAL A 94 -8.38 -7.37 -2.53
N ASP A 95 -9.20 -6.54 -1.89
CA ASP A 95 -10.37 -5.95 -2.54
C ASP A 95 -9.92 -4.69 -3.29
N THR A 96 -9.72 -4.82 -4.59
CA THR A 96 -9.20 -3.74 -5.43
C THR A 96 -10.28 -2.73 -5.83
N ASN A 97 -11.55 -3.02 -5.54
CA ASN A 97 -12.68 -2.17 -5.95
C ASN A 97 -13.15 -1.20 -4.89
N THR A 98 -12.59 -1.27 -3.68
CA THR A 98 -13.08 -0.49 -2.55
C THR A 98 -11.92 0.21 -1.82
N PRO A 99 -11.26 1.18 -2.47
CA PRO A 99 -10.23 1.96 -1.77
C PRO A 99 -10.86 2.72 -0.60
N ILE A 100 -10.21 2.67 0.55
CA ILE A 100 -10.72 3.29 1.77
C ILE A 100 -9.86 4.51 2.09
N ARG A 101 -10.52 5.67 2.16
CA ARG A 101 -9.85 6.92 2.56
C ARG A 101 -9.54 6.85 4.04
N ARG A 102 -8.36 7.38 4.40
CA ARG A 102 -7.95 7.49 5.79
C ARG A 102 -7.28 8.84 6.03
N ASP A 103 -7.35 9.32 7.26
CA ASP A 103 -6.71 10.58 7.66
C ASP A 103 -5.32 10.34 8.22
N GLN A 104 -5.06 9.12 8.71
CA GLN A 104 -3.77 8.74 9.28
C GLN A 104 -3.60 7.23 9.22
N PHE A 105 -2.36 6.77 9.41
CA PHE A 105 -2.09 5.35 9.58
C PHE A 105 -2.62 4.89 10.94
N ASP A 106 -3.25 3.70 10.95
CA ASP A 106 -3.75 3.07 12.17
C ASP A 106 -3.43 1.58 12.10
N SER A 107 -3.01 1.01 13.21
CA SER A 107 -2.65 -0.41 13.27
C SER A 107 -3.81 -1.34 12.90
N SER A 108 -5.05 -0.90 13.04
CA SER A 108 -6.22 -1.66 12.61
C SER A 108 -6.28 -1.89 11.09
N GLN A 109 -5.50 -1.13 10.32
CA GLN A 109 -5.40 -1.28 8.87
C GLN A 109 -4.47 -2.42 8.46
N ILE A 110 -3.73 -3.00 9.42
CA ILE A 110 -2.81 -4.11 9.20
C ILE A 110 -3.54 -5.41 9.46
N ILE A 111 -3.39 -6.37 8.54
CA ILE A 111 -4.02 -7.70 8.67
C ILE A 111 -2.93 -8.74 8.91
N TYR A 112 -3.11 -9.54 9.95
CA TYR A 112 -2.16 -10.59 10.32
C TYR A 112 -2.68 -11.96 9.91
N ALA A 113 -1.75 -12.80 9.49
CA ALA A 113 -2.08 -14.17 9.13
C ALA A 113 -2.27 -15.03 10.39
#